data_8113f2447b0d18f2840fba6d38b3fae1
#
_entry.id   8113f2447b0d18f2840fba6d38b3fae1
#
_cell.length_a   1.000
_cell.length_b   1.000
_cell.length_c   1.000
_cell.angle_alpha   90.00
_cell.angle_beta   90.00
_cell.angle_gamma   90.00
#
_symmetry.space_group_name_H-M   'P 1'
#
loop_
_entity.id
_entity.type
_entity.pdbx_description
1 polymer ?
#
loop_
_entity_poly.entity_id
_entity_poly.type
_entity_poly.pdbx_seq_one_letter_code
_entity_poly.pdbx_strand_id
1 'polypeptide(L)'
;MGYYTTFSLALEEGPREQYQRMLEDIDAIMGDNGMSSFESVNAKWYSYDEDIRELSLRYPDITFRVNGDGEDPSDLWQEFWRAGNRFREQVHFARYEEIKDKLNKNK
;
A
#
# COMPACT_ATOMS: atom_id res chain seq x y z
N MET A 1 22.28 1.91 -4.50
CA MET A 1 21.38 1.70 -3.38
C MET A 1 20.02 2.29 -3.67
N GLY A 2 18.99 1.72 -3.15
CA GLY A 2 17.66 2.22 -3.34
C GLY A 2 16.89 2.21 -2.05
N TYR A 3 15.71 2.75 -2.10
CA TYR A 3 14.82 2.82 -0.95
C TYR A 3 13.75 1.74 -1.09
N TYR A 4 13.69 0.82 -0.15
CA TYR A 4 12.70 -0.26 -0.16
C TYR A 4 11.47 0.14 0.62
N THR A 5 10.31 -0.22 0.08
CA THR A 5 9.03 -0.06 0.75
C THR A 5 8.31 -1.39 0.68
N THR A 6 7.68 -1.78 1.78
CA THR A 6 6.77 -2.91 1.76
C THR A 6 5.40 -2.40 1.37
N PHE A 7 4.91 -2.87 0.24
CA PHE A 7 3.59 -2.52 -0.28
C PHE A 7 2.64 -3.66 0.05
N SER A 8 1.52 -3.35 0.70
CA SER A 8 0.50 -4.34 1.02
C SER A 8 -0.82 -3.89 0.42
N LEU A 9 -1.50 -4.78 -0.28
CA LEU A 9 -2.75 -4.48 -0.95
C LEU A 9 -3.91 -5.22 -0.32
N ALA A 10 -5.10 -4.64 -0.42
CA ALA A 10 -6.33 -5.27 0.02
C ALA A 10 -7.49 -4.79 -0.83
N LEU A 11 -8.39 -5.71 -1.14
CA LEU A 11 -9.62 -5.36 -1.86
C LEU A 11 -10.61 -4.80 -0.86
N GLU A 12 -11.12 -3.59 -1.15
CA GLU A 12 -12.13 -2.96 -0.31
C GLU A 12 -13.54 -3.18 -0.87
N GLU A 13 -13.68 -3.12 -2.20
CA GLU A 13 -14.99 -3.22 -2.82
C GLU A 13 -14.84 -3.69 -4.26
N GLY A 14 -15.77 -4.52 -4.72
CA GLY A 14 -15.82 -4.96 -6.11
C GLY A 14 -15.46 -6.42 -6.29
N PRO A 15 -15.46 -6.91 -7.54
CA PRO A 15 -15.22 -8.33 -7.82
C PRO A 15 -13.81 -8.77 -7.49
N ARG A 16 -13.70 -9.78 -6.64
CA ARG A 16 -12.40 -10.32 -6.23
C ARG A 16 -11.62 -10.87 -7.43
N GLU A 17 -12.30 -11.38 -8.42
CA GLU A 17 -11.65 -11.91 -9.61
C GLU A 17 -10.85 -10.84 -10.34
N GLN A 18 -11.40 -9.63 -10.45
CA GLN A 18 -10.68 -8.52 -11.08
C GLN A 18 -9.50 -8.08 -10.23
N TYR A 19 -9.67 -8.05 -8.93
CA TYR A 19 -8.59 -7.73 -8.00
C TYR A 19 -7.45 -8.73 -8.16
N GLN A 20 -7.76 -10.01 -8.24
CA GLN A 20 -6.74 -11.04 -8.42
C GLN A 20 -5.98 -10.86 -9.73
N ARG A 21 -6.68 -10.52 -10.80
CA ARG A 21 -6.02 -10.23 -12.09
C ARG A 21 -5.09 -9.02 -11.98
N MET A 22 -5.52 -8.01 -11.23
CA MET A 22 -4.67 -6.84 -11.01
C MET A 22 -3.38 -7.22 -10.28
N LEU A 23 -3.47 -8.07 -9.27
CA LEU A 23 -2.29 -8.54 -8.55
C LEU A 23 -1.35 -9.31 -9.47
N GLU A 24 -1.90 -10.11 -10.40
CA GLU A 24 -1.09 -10.82 -11.38
C GLU A 24 -0.40 -9.85 -12.33
N ASP A 25 -1.09 -8.79 -12.71
CA ASP A 25 -0.48 -7.75 -13.54
C ASP A 25 0.68 -7.07 -12.81
N ILE A 26 0.55 -6.86 -11.51
CA ILE A 26 1.63 -6.29 -10.70
C ILE A 26 2.83 -7.24 -10.70
N ASP A 27 2.58 -8.54 -10.53
CA ASP A 27 3.67 -9.53 -10.61
C ASP A 27 4.38 -9.47 -11.95
N ALA A 28 3.63 -9.29 -13.04
CA ALA A 28 4.22 -9.18 -14.36
C ALA A 28 5.10 -7.94 -14.50
N ILE A 29 4.67 -6.83 -13.91
CA ILE A 29 5.45 -5.59 -13.92
C ILE A 29 6.74 -5.74 -13.11
N MET A 30 6.66 -6.43 -11.99
CA MET A 30 7.74 -6.47 -11.01
C MET A 30 8.54 -7.78 -11.02
N GLY A 31 8.28 -8.68 -11.95
CA GLY A 31 9.08 -9.89 -12.11
C GLY A 31 8.69 -11.02 -11.17
N ASP A 32 7.41 -11.23 -10.97
CA ASP A 32 6.89 -12.38 -10.19
C ASP A 32 7.41 -12.40 -8.75
N ASN A 33 7.06 -11.37 -8.00
CA ASN A 33 7.52 -11.20 -6.63
C ASN A 33 6.51 -11.68 -5.58
N GLY A 34 5.47 -12.39 -6.00
CA GLY A 34 4.51 -12.99 -5.08
C GLY A 34 3.32 -12.11 -4.70
N MET A 35 3.13 -10.97 -5.36
CA MET A 35 2.00 -10.10 -5.05
C MET A 35 0.66 -10.83 -5.21
N SER A 36 0.53 -11.66 -6.23
CA SER A 36 -0.71 -12.40 -6.48
C SER A 36 -0.98 -13.46 -5.40
N SER A 37 0.05 -13.90 -4.68
CA SER A 37 -0.09 -14.93 -3.65
C SER A 37 -0.19 -14.33 -2.24
N PHE A 38 0.58 -13.29 -1.98
CA PHE A 38 0.72 -12.77 -0.62
C PHE A 38 0.09 -11.40 -0.41
N GLU A 39 -0.31 -10.74 -1.48
CA GLU A 39 -0.85 -9.37 -1.45
C GLU A 39 0.13 -8.38 -0.81
N SER A 40 1.42 -8.69 -0.89
CA SER A 40 2.46 -7.89 -0.26
C SER A 40 3.79 -8.11 -0.98
N VAL A 41 4.56 -7.05 -1.10
CA VAL A 41 5.90 -7.12 -1.69
C VAL A 41 6.79 -6.05 -1.06
N ASN A 42 8.07 -6.39 -0.86
CA ASN A 42 9.08 -5.42 -0.45
C ASN A 42 9.91 -5.10 -1.69
N ALA A 43 9.87 -3.86 -2.13
CA ALA A 43 10.45 -3.51 -3.42
C ALA A 43 10.86 -2.04 -3.51
N LYS A 44 11.70 -1.76 -4.50
CA LYS A 44 12.03 -0.40 -4.94
C LYS A 44 11.14 -0.07 -6.13
N TRP A 45 9.93 0.36 -5.87
CA TRP A 45 8.95 0.57 -6.93
C TRP A 45 8.82 2.05 -7.24
N TYR A 46 9.78 2.57 -8.01
CA TYR A 46 9.85 4.01 -8.29
C TYR A 46 8.72 4.51 -9.18
N SER A 47 8.19 3.67 -10.05
CA SER A 47 7.06 4.04 -10.91
C SER A 47 5.72 3.67 -10.30
N TYR A 48 5.69 3.44 -8.98
CA TYR A 48 4.49 2.99 -8.28
C TYR A 48 3.26 3.83 -8.61
N ASP A 49 3.37 5.15 -8.51
CA ASP A 49 2.22 6.02 -8.68
C ASP A 49 1.59 5.87 -10.07
N GLU A 50 2.43 5.88 -11.10
CA GLU A 50 1.96 5.74 -12.48
C GLU A 50 1.39 4.35 -12.73
N ASP A 51 2.09 3.32 -12.26
CA ASP A 51 1.69 1.94 -12.47
C ASP A 51 0.36 1.62 -11.80
N ILE A 52 0.20 2.05 -10.55
CA ILE A 52 -1.02 1.79 -9.80
C ILE A 52 -2.19 2.58 -10.36
N ARG A 53 -1.95 3.82 -10.79
CA ARG A 53 -2.99 4.62 -11.42
C ARG A 53 -3.50 3.96 -12.69
N GLU A 54 -2.58 3.48 -13.52
CA GLU A 54 -2.95 2.79 -14.76
C GLU A 54 -3.74 1.53 -14.48
N LEU A 55 -3.30 0.75 -13.46
CA LEU A 55 -4.01 -0.47 -13.08
C LEU A 55 -5.41 -0.16 -12.55
N SER A 56 -5.56 0.91 -11.77
CA SER A 56 -6.87 1.29 -11.27
C SER A 56 -7.81 1.70 -12.40
N LEU A 57 -7.27 2.28 -13.47
CA LEU A 57 -8.05 2.60 -14.66
C LEU A 57 -8.42 1.35 -15.46
N ARG A 58 -7.54 0.36 -15.46
CA ARG A 58 -7.78 -0.91 -16.16
C ARG A 58 -8.85 -1.74 -15.48
N TYR A 59 -8.95 -1.62 -14.15
CA TYR A 59 -9.93 -2.35 -13.35
C TYR A 59 -10.82 -1.37 -12.57
N PRO A 60 -11.67 -0.61 -13.29
CA PRO A 60 -12.40 0.50 -12.65
C PRO A 60 -13.52 0.07 -11.70
N ASP A 61 -13.88 -1.21 -11.70
CA ASP A 61 -14.97 -1.71 -10.86
C ASP A 61 -14.53 -2.05 -9.45
N ILE A 62 -13.24 -1.99 -9.17
CA ILE A 62 -12.75 -2.33 -7.82
C ILE A 62 -12.20 -1.10 -7.12
N THR A 63 -12.38 -1.09 -5.81
CA THR A 63 -11.71 -0.16 -4.91
C THR A 63 -10.71 -0.98 -4.11
N PHE A 64 -9.46 -0.57 -4.10
CA PHE A 64 -8.45 -1.29 -3.35
C PHE A 64 -7.62 -0.33 -2.51
N ARG A 65 -7.02 -0.89 -1.48
CA ARG A 65 -6.19 -0.14 -0.54
C ARG A 65 -4.74 -0.58 -0.68
N VAL A 66 -3.83 0.39 -0.63
CA VAL A 66 -2.40 0.11 -0.59
C VAL A 66 -1.84 0.72 0.69
N ASN A 67 -1.15 -0.10 1.47
CA ASN A 67 -0.41 0.37 2.63
C ASN A 67 1.07 0.31 2.31
N GLY A 68 1.78 1.40 2.60
CA GLY A 68 3.21 1.48 2.39
C GLY A 68 3.95 1.59 3.71
N ASP A 69 5.02 0.79 3.84
CA ASP A 69 5.88 0.78 5.01
C ASP A 69 7.31 0.90 4.50
N GLY A 70 7.84 2.12 4.51
CA GLY A 70 9.17 2.40 4.01
C GLY A 70 10.26 2.02 5.00
N GLU A 71 11.50 2.19 4.57
CA GLU A 71 12.67 1.88 5.43
C GLU A 71 12.73 2.83 6.62
N ASP A 72 12.31 4.07 6.43
CA ASP A 72 12.22 5.03 7.53
C ASP A 72 11.00 4.69 8.37
N PRO A 73 11.14 4.52 9.69
CA PRO A 73 10.00 4.19 10.55
C PRO A 73 8.85 5.20 10.50
N SER A 74 9.09 6.43 10.07
CA SER A 74 8.05 7.43 9.95
C SER A 74 7.36 7.41 8.58
N ASP A 75 7.85 6.59 7.65
CA ASP A 75 7.31 6.53 6.29
C ASP A 75 6.24 5.46 6.20
N LEU A 76 5.10 5.76 6.81
CA LEU A 76 3.93 4.90 6.81
C LEU A 76 2.79 5.66 6.17
N TRP A 77 2.16 5.05 5.17
CA TRP A 77 1.07 5.73 4.46
C TRP A 77 0.04 4.72 3.99
N GLN A 78 -1.15 5.23 3.66
CA GLN A 78 -2.26 4.43 3.17
C GLN A 78 -2.92 5.17 2.02
N GLU A 79 -3.26 4.44 0.98
CA GLU A 79 -3.94 4.98 -0.19
C GLU A 79 -5.13 4.12 -0.55
N PHE A 80 -6.20 4.77 -0.97
CA PHE A 80 -7.34 4.10 -1.58
C PHE A 80 -7.39 4.53 -3.04
N TRP A 81 -7.61 3.56 -3.92
CA TRP A 81 -7.62 3.81 -5.36
C TRP A 81 -8.89 3.27 -5.98
N ARG A 82 -9.47 4.05 -6.89
CA ARG A 82 -10.58 3.60 -7.73
C ARG A 82 -10.60 4.40 -9.01
N ALA A 83 -10.59 3.69 -10.16
CA ALA A 83 -10.75 4.28 -11.49
C ALA A 83 -9.88 5.53 -11.70
N GLY A 84 -8.60 5.44 -11.31
CA GLY A 84 -7.64 6.52 -11.47
C GLY A 84 -7.66 7.56 -10.37
N ASN A 85 -8.57 7.47 -9.43
CA ASN A 85 -8.68 8.42 -8.30
C ASN A 85 -7.96 7.86 -7.08
N ARG A 86 -7.27 8.73 -6.37
CA ARG A 86 -6.51 8.33 -5.19
C ARG A 86 -6.87 9.21 -4.00
N PHE A 87 -7.07 8.57 -2.85
CA PHE A 87 -7.10 9.24 -1.56
C PHE A 87 -5.90 8.74 -0.76
N ARG A 88 -5.08 9.65 -0.28
CA ARG A 88 -3.86 9.30 0.44
C ARG A 88 -3.81 9.96 1.80
N GLU A 89 -3.37 9.21 2.80
CA GLU A 89 -3.08 9.79 4.11
C GLU A 89 -1.80 9.21 4.68
N GLN A 90 -1.10 10.05 5.43
CA GLN A 90 0.11 9.65 6.13
C GLN A 90 -0.28 9.04 7.47
N VAL A 91 0.26 7.87 7.77
CA VAL A 91 0.01 7.22 9.05
C VAL A 91 1.07 7.67 10.05
N HIS A 92 0.63 8.04 11.23
CA HIS A 92 1.55 8.46 12.28
C HIS A 92 1.31 7.63 13.53
N PHE A 93 2.36 6.96 14.00
CA PHE A 93 2.33 6.28 15.29
C PHE A 93 3.00 7.18 16.32
N ALA A 94 2.33 7.38 17.45
CA ALA A 94 2.87 8.20 18.52
C ALA A 94 4.18 7.60 19.03
N ARG A 95 5.18 8.43 19.23
CA ARG A 95 6.45 8.00 19.79
C ARG A 95 6.33 7.94 21.30
N TYR A 96 7.19 7.15 21.92
CA TYR A 96 7.17 7.05 23.39
C TYR A 96 7.25 8.42 24.05
N GLU A 97 8.08 9.31 23.51
CA GLU A 97 8.22 10.67 24.06
C GLU A 97 6.90 11.43 24.09
N GLU A 98 6.02 11.14 23.16
CA GLU A 98 4.72 11.80 23.06
C GLU A 98 3.68 11.22 24.02
N ILE A 99 3.83 9.95 24.39
CA ILE A 99 2.80 9.24 25.17
C ILE A 99 3.22 8.88 26.58
N LYS A 100 4.48 9.09 26.93
CA LYS A 100 4.99 8.65 28.24
C LYS A 100 4.23 9.26 29.41
N ASP A 101 3.80 10.52 29.27
CA ASP A 101 3.04 11.17 30.33
C ASP A 101 1.68 10.51 30.51
N LYS A 102 1.07 10.03 29.42
CA LYS A 102 -0.21 9.33 29.49
C LYS A 102 -0.04 7.97 30.16
N LEU A 103 1.06 7.30 29.92
CA LEU A 103 1.35 6.01 30.55
C LEU A 103 1.60 6.14 32.02
N ASN A 104 2.15 7.27 32.45
CA ASN A 104 2.51 7.50 33.84
C ASN A 104 1.42 8.25 34.62
N LYS A 105 0.29 8.48 34.00
CA LYS A 105 -0.77 9.33 34.53
C LYS A 105 -1.39 8.83 35.83
N ASN A 106 -1.42 7.53 36.04
CA ASN A 106 -2.11 6.88 37.14
C ASN A 106 -1.16 6.30 38.19
N LYS A 107 -0.07 6.91 38.41
CA LYS A 107 0.85 6.45 39.44
C LYS A 107 0.29 6.65 40.82
#